data_8981c5286e5c16eaa1133f770597223c
#
_entry.id   8981c5286e5c16eaa1133f770597223c
#
_cell.length_a   1.000
_cell.length_b   1.000
_cell.length_c   1.000
_cell.angle_alpha   90.00
_cell.angle_beta   90.00
_cell.angle_gamma   90.00
#
_symmetry.space_group_name_H-M   'P 1'
#
loop_
_entity.id
_entity.type
_entity.pdbx_description
1 polymer ?
#
loop_
_entity_poly.entity_id
_entity_poly.type
_entity_poly.pdbx_seq_one_letter_code
_entity_poly.pdbx_strand_id
1 'polypeptide(L)'
;MSDVLGYSGKRVIVTGCFSGMGHATAKLLIDQGAEVHGMDFKECDLPLASFTNVDLRDRESIETGVAGIGGTVHALFNCAGLPTSFPPMDIMKVNFVGLRHLTELVAPLMSGGGAVLSIASTGGLGWSRRIPVNMEIVTAQGWDAAIDWCEANAETVAEGYAFSKENVIVWTQFAAAQMIKQGIRVNCTLPGPTETPMMKTFHEAAGKDTVDAATGPVGRYSTPEEQAGGLVLLNSTLAGMVNGVVLPVDGGFMGALATGQIDMSQLMGKKQ
;
A
#
# COMPACT_ATOMS: atom_id res chain seq x y z
N MET A 1 6.89 -25.77 -14.89
CA MET A 1 7.88 -24.80 -14.41
C MET A 1 7.91 -24.87 -12.89
N SER A 2 9.06 -24.75 -12.23
CA SER A 2 9.13 -24.73 -10.76
C SER A 2 8.44 -23.46 -10.24
N ASP A 3 7.58 -23.60 -9.22
CA ASP A 3 6.94 -22.47 -8.53
C ASP A 3 7.96 -21.77 -7.61
N VAL A 4 8.86 -20.99 -8.21
CA VAL A 4 9.98 -20.35 -7.51
C VAL A 4 9.49 -19.30 -6.50
N LEU A 5 8.38 -18.62 -6.78
CA LEU A 5 7.79 -17.60 -5.90
C LEU A 5 6.89 -18.19 -4.81
N GLY A 6 6.43 -19.44 -4.99
CA GLY A 6 5.62 -20.16 -4.02
C GLY A 6 4.16 -19.73 -3.98
N TYR A 7 3.58 -19.28 -5.10
CA TYR A 7 2.18 -18.86 -5.17
C TYR A 7 1.21 -19.90 -5.73
N SER A 8 1.70 -20.95 -6.37
CA SER A 8 0.84 -21.97 -6.98
C SER A 8 -0.10 -22.61 -5.95
N GLY A 9 -1.42 -22.51 -6.18
CA GLY A 9 -2.47 -22.99 -5.28
C GLY A 9 -2.57 -22.22 -3.95
N LYS A 10 -1.90 -21.07 -3.81
CA LYS A 10 -2.01 -20.23 -2.62
C LYS A 10 -3.17 -19.26 -2.74
N ARG A 11 -3.97 -19.18 -1.68
CA ARG A 11 -5.04 -18.18 -1.56
C ARG A 11 -4.45 -16.85 -1.16
N VAL A 12 -4.67 -15.83 -1.99
CA VAL A 12 -4.17 -14.47 -1.78
C VAL A 12 -5.30 -13.46 -1.92
N ILE A 13 -5.25 -12.40 -1.11
CA ILE A 13 -6.19 -11.28 -1.19
C ILE A 13 -5.47 -10.09 -1.83
N VAL A 14 -6.13 -9.43 -2.79
CA VAL A 14 -5.65 -8.19 -3.40
C VAL A 14 -6.74 -7.12 -3.28
N THR A 15 -6.48 -6.06 -2.51
CA THR A 15 -7.36 -4.88 -2.50
C THR A 15 -6.98 -3.92 -3.63
N GLY A 16 -7.94 -3.15 -4.16
CA GLY A 16 -7.66 -2.23 -5.26
C GLY A 16 -7.39 -2.93 -6.60
N CYS A 17 -7.99 -4.10 -6.83
CA CYS A 17 -7.77 -4.94 -7.99
C CYS A 17 -8.43 -4.43 -9.29
N PHE A 18 -9.27 -3.40 -9.23
CA PHE A 18 -9.95 -2.84 -10.41
C PHE A 18 -8.98 -2.19 -11.39
N SER A 19 -7.92 -1.50 -10.94
CA SER A 19 -7.05 -0.74 -11.83
C SER A 19 -5.61 -0.58 -11.30
N GLY A 20 -4.72 -0.11 -12.18
CA GLY A 20 -3.36 0.29 -11.81
C GLY A 20 -2.53 -0.85 -11.20
N MET A 21 -1.76 -0.53 -10.15
CA MET A 21 -0.84 -1.47 -9.51
C MET A 21 -1.53 -2.69 -8.90
N GLY A 22 -2.73 -2.51 -8.32
CA GLY A 22 -3.49 -3.63 -7.75
C GLY A 22 -3.98 -4.60 -8.82
N HIS A 23 -4.45 -4.09 -9.96
CA HIS A 23 -4.84 -4.91 -11.12
C HIS A 23 -3.65 -5.69 -11.67
N ALA A 24 -2.51 -5.01 -11.91
CA ALA A 24 -1.29 -5.67 -12.39
C ALA A 24 -0.79 -6.73 -11.40
N THR A 25 -0.89 -6.46 -10.09
CA THR A 25 -0.53 -7.43 -9.03
C THR A 25 -1.45 -8.66 -9.06
N ALA A 26 -2.77 -8.45 -9.13
CA ALA A 26 -3.73 -9.55 -9.22
C ALA A 26 -3.49 -10.39 -10.48
N LYS A 27 -3.27 -9.76 -11.63
CA LYS A 27 -2.94 -10.45 -12.87
C LYS A 27 -1.66 -11.28 -12.76
N LEU A 28 -0.59 -10.70 -12.23
CA LEU A 28 0.68 -11.41 -12.06
C LEU A 28 0.52 -12.62 -11.13
N LEU A 29 -0.23 -12.50 -10.04
CA LEU A 29 -0.50 -13.59 -9.10
C LEU A 29 -1.31 -14.72 -9.75
N ILE A 30 -2.32 -14.39 -10.57
CA ILE A 30 -3.07 -15.38 -11.37
C ILE A 30 -2.12 -16.12 -12.30
N ASP A 31 -1.23 -15.42 -13.02
CA ASP A 31 -0.24 -15.99 -13.91
C ASP A 31 0.77 -16.91 -13.17
N GLN A 32 0.98 -16.70 -11.85
CA GLN A 32 1.77 -17.58 -10.98
C GLN A 32 0.95 -18.75 -10.38
N GLY A 33 -0.31 -18.89 -10.74
CA GLY A 33 -1.18 -19.98 -10.28
C GLY A 33 -1.76 -19.77 -8.87
N ALA A 34 -1.80 -18.53 -8.37
CA ALA A 34 -2.47 -18.22 -7.12
C ALA A 34 -4.00 -18.21 -7.26
N GLU A 35 -4.70 -18.56 -6.19
CA GLU A 35 -6.14 -18.37 -6.02
C GLU A 35 -6.38 -16.93 -5.51
N VAL A 36 -6.65 -16.02 -6.46
CA VAL A 36 -6.73 -14.58 -6.14
C VAL A 36 -8.15 -14.19 -5.77
N HIS A 37 -8.34 -13.67 -4.57
CA HIS A 37 -9.57 -13.06 -4.07
C HIS A 37 -9.45 -11.54 -4.13
N GLY A 38 -10.16 -10.93 -5.08
CA GLY A 38 -10.13 -9.48 -5.29
C GLY A 38 -11.11 -8.74 -4.38
N MET A 39 -10.68 -7.62 -3.83
CA MET A 39 -11.51 -6.69 -3.06
C MET A 39 -11.39 -5.29 -3.63
N ASP A 40 -12.50 -4.70 -4.06
CA ASP A 40 -12.55 -3.33 -4.59
C ASP A 40 -13.98 -2.80 -4.50
N PHE A 41 -14.17 -1.48 -4.62
CA PHE A 41 -15.50 -0.91 -4.75
C PHE A 41 -16.04 -0.92 -6.20
N LYS A 42 -15.19 -1.30 -7.17
CA LYS A 42 -15.53 -1.52 -8.58
C LYS A 42 -15.16 -2.92 -9.00
N GLU A 43 -16.02 -3.53 -9.80
CA GLU A 43 -15.81 -4.88 -10.32
C GLU A 43 -14.55 -4.95 -11.21
N CYS A 44 -13.77 -6.01 -11.01
CA CYS A 44 -12.54 -6.30 -11.74
C CYS A 44 -12.83 -7.25 -12.91
N ASP A 45 -12.20 -7.04 -14.05
CA ASP A 45 -12.35 -7.84 -15.27
C ASP A 45 -11.44 -9.09 -15.35
N LEU A 46 -10.60 -9.30 -14.31
CA LEU A 46 -9.71 -10.45 -14.24
C LEU A 46 -10.47 -11.73 -13.82
N PRO A 47 -9.98 -12.93 -14.22
CA PRO A 47 -10.54 -14.21 -13.81
C PRO A 47 -10.17 -14.56 -12.37
N LEU A 48 -10.70 -13.80 -11.43
CA LEU A 48 -10.49 -13.96 -9.99
C LEU A 48 -11.17 -15.24 -9.47
N ALA A 49 -10.63 -15.86 -8.43
CA ALA A 49 -11.29 -16.94 -7.69
C ALA A 49 -12.58 -16.45 -7.02
N SER A 50 -12.56 -15.22 -6.50
CA SER A 50 -13.76 -14.48 -6.08
C SER A 50 -13.52 -12.98 -6.17
N PHE A 51 -14.61 -12.22 -6.27
CA PHE A 51 -14.62 -10.77 -6.12
C PHE A 51 -15.58 -10.40 -4.99
N THR A 52 -15.13 -9.49 -4.13
CA THR A 52 -15.95 -8.92 -3.05
C THR A 52 -15.98 -7.40 -3.19
N ASN A 53 -17.17 -6.82 -3.29
CA ASN A 53 -17.33 -5.37 -3.28
C ASN A 53 -17.10 -4.84 -1.86
N VAL A 54 -16.08 -4.00 -1.66
CA VAL A 54 -15.69 -3.46 -0.36
C VAL A 54 -15.35 -1.98 -0.48
N ASP A 55 -15.97 -1.16 0.37
CA ASP A 55 -15.56 0.22 0.59
C ASP A 55 -14.68 0.32 1.85
N LEU A 56 -13.40 0.63 1.67
CA LEU A 56 -12.46 0.76 2.80
C LEU A 56 -12.72 2.00 3.69
N ARG A 57 -13.70 2.86 3.34
CA ARG A 57 -14.16 3.95 4.21
C ARG A 57 -15.19 3.49 5.23
N ASP A 58 -15.75 2.29 5.04
CA ASP A 58 -16.84 1.74 5.83
C ASP A 58 -16.38 0.48 6.56
N ARG A 59 -16.42 0.56 7.89
CA ARG A 59 -16.05 -0.54 8.78
C ARG A 59 -16.85 -1.82 8.52
N GLU A 60 -18.19 -1.70 8.43
CA GLU A 60 -19.07 -2.86 8.25
C GLU A 60 -18.84 -3.53 6.89
N SER A 61 -18.58 -2.74 5.84
CA SER A 61 -18.21 -3.24 4.52
C SER A 61 -16.93 -4.08 4.57
N ILE A 62 -15.91 -3.62 5.31
CA ILE A 62 -14.64 -4.35 5.48
C ILE A 62 -14.89 -5.66 6.25
N GLU A 63 -15.56 -5.60 7.40
CA GLU A 63 -15.83 -6.76 8.26
C GLU A 63 -16.62 -7.84 7.52
N THR A 64 -17.68 -7.44 6.80
CA THR A 64 -18.50 -8.34 5.98
C THR A 64 -17.69 -8.94 4.83
N GLY A 65 -16.88 -8.11 4.14
CA GLY A 65 -16.05 -8.53 3.05
C GLY A 65 -15.02 -9.58 3.45
N VAL A 66 -14.34 -9.39 4.58
CA VAL A 66 -13.36 -10.35 5.10
C VAL A 66 -14.04 -11.64 5.56
N ALA A 67 -15.19 -11.55 6.24
CA ALA A 67 -15.94 -12.73 6.69
C ALA A 67 -16.37 -13.62 5.53
N GLY A 68 -16.63 -13.05 4.34
CA GLY A 68 -17.03 -13.78 3.13
C GLY A 68 -15.91 -14.58 2.48
N ILE A 69 -14.64 -14.28 2.74
CA ILE A 69 -13.50 -14.97 2.08
C ILE A 69 -13.34 -16.40 2.58
N GLY A 70 -13.40 -16.62 3.88
CA GLY A 70 -13.21 -17.94 4.50
C GLY A 70 -11.85 -18.58 4.20
N GLY A 71 -11.55 -19.70 4.90
CA GLY A 71 -10.35 -20.51 4.66
C GLY A 71 -9.03 -19.83 5.02
N THR A 72 -7.91 -20.51 4.73
CA THR A 72 -6.56 -20.01 5.02
C THR A 72 -6.11 -19.03 3.96
N VAL A 73 -5.64 -17.86 4.39
CA VAL A 73 -5.02 -16.83 3.54
C VAL A 73 -3.49 -16.92 3.66
N HIS A 74 -2.79 -16.89 2.54
CA HIS A 74 -1.32 -17.02 2.51
C HIS A 74 -0.62 -15.66 2.31
N ALA A 75 -1.27 -14.75 1.60
CA ALA A 75 -0.75 -13.40 1.40
C ALA A 75 -1.89 -12.37 1.25
N LEU A 76 -1.62 -11.14 1.76
CA LEU A 76 -2.47 -9.97 1.57
C LEU A 76 -1.68 -8.89 0.84
N PHE A 77 -2.28 -8.33 -0.19
CA PHE A 77 -1.75 -7.20 -0.95
C PHE A 77 -2.69 -6.00 -0.79
N ASN A 78 -2.31 -5.05 0.03
CA ASN A 78 -3.02 -3.80 0.25
C ASN A 78 -2.64 -2.79 -0.85
N CYS A 79 -3.35 -2.85 -1.99
CA CYS A 79 -3.09 -1.99 -3.15
C CYS A 79 -4.13 -0.87 -3.32
N ALA A 80 -5.26 -0.94 -2.63
CA ALA A 80 -6.27 0.11 -2.67
C ALA A 80 -5.74 1.43 -2.10
N GLY A 81 -6.15 2.55 -2.71
CA GLY A 81 -5.79 3.87 -2.23
C GLY A 81 -6.53 4.97 -2.96
N LEU A 82 -6.74 6.10 -2.27
CA LEU A 82 -7.31 7.33 -2.82
C LEU A 82 -6.22 8.37 -3.04
N PRO A 83 -6.27 9.13 -4.16
CA PRO A 83 -5.37 10.23 -4.45
C PRO A 83 -5.77 11.53 -3.73
N THR A 84 -4.99 12.58 -3.95
CA THR A 84 -5.14 13.91 -3.35
C THR A 84 -6.45 14.64 -3.68
N SER A 85 -7.22 14.17 -4.67
CA SER A 85 -8.50 14.80 -5.07
C SER A 85 -9.69 14.47 -4.15
N PHE A 86 -9.51 13.55 -3.22
CA PHE A 86 -10.55 13.18 -2.26
C PHE A 86 -10.42 13.98 -0.95
N PRO A 87 -11.51 14.08 -0.16
CA PRO A 87 -11.45 14.68 1.16
C PRO A 87 -10.38 14.01 2.04
N PRO A 88 -9.58 14.78 2.82
CA PRO A 88 -8.50 14.21 3.62
C PRO A 88 -8.92 13.07 4.56
N MET A 89 -10.10 13.16 5.17
CA MET A 89 -10.64 12.10 6.02
C MET A 89 -10.91 10.81 5.23
N ASP A 90 -11.45 10.90 4.01
CA ASP A 90 -11.65 9.73 3.15
C ASP A 90 -10.32 9.10 2.75
N ILE A 91 -9.31 9.95 2.45
CA ILE A 91 -7.96 9.48 2.18
C ILE A 91 -7.40 8.71 3.38
N MET A 92 -7.53 9.25 4.60
CA MET A 92 -7.09 8.56 5.82
C MET A 92 -7.83 7.24 6.03
N LYS A 93 -9.15 7.24 5.85
CA LYS A 93 -9.97 6.03 5.99
C LYS A 93 -9.52 4.94 5.03
N VAL A 94 -9.32 5.25 3.75
CA VAL A 94 -8.94 4.23 2.74
C VAL A 94 -7.47 3.85 2.86
N ASN A 95 -6.58 4.85 2.86
CA ASN A 95 -5.14 4.59 2.71
C ASN A 95 -4.49 4.06 3.97
N PHE A 96 -5.09 4.27 5.14
CA PHE A 96 -4.50 3.84 6.40
C PHE A 96 -5.47 3.11 7.33
N VAL A 97 -6.55 3.75 7.80
CA VAL A 97 -7.42 3.15 8.84
C VAL A 97 -8.06 1.85 8.34
N GLY A 98 -8.66 1.87 7.15
CA GLY A 98 -9.29 0.72 6.52
C GLY A 98 -8.28 -0.35 6.10
N LEU A 99 -7.14 0.06 5.55
CA LEU A 99 -6.03 -0.84 5.25
C LEU A 99 -5.58 -1.61 6.50
N ARG A 100 -5.35 -0.90 7.61
CA ARG A 100 -4.96 -1.50 8.89
C ARG A 100 -6.05 -2.42 9.42
N HIS A 101 -7.29 -1.94 9.49
CA HIS A 101 -8.42 -2.70 10.00
C HIS A 101 -8.63 -4.00 9.21
N LEU A 102 -8.61 -3.93 7.88
CA LEU A 102 -8.68 -5.10 7.02
C LEU A 102 -7.53 -6.07 7.29
N THR A 103 -6.31 -5.57 7.44
CA THR A 103 -5.14 -6.42 7.72
C THR A 103 -5.27 -7.11 9.08
N GLU A 104 -5.74 -6.41 10.12
CA GLU A 104 -5.98 -6.97 11.45
C GLU A 104 -7.04 -8.07 11.43
N LEU A 105 -8.09 -7.94 10.61
CA LEU A 105 -9.12 -8.96 10.42
C LEU A 105 -8.64 -10.17 9.60
N VAL A 106 -7.76 -9.96 8.62
CA VAL A 106 -7.20 -11.03 7.78
C VAL A 106 -6.10 -11.81 8.50
N ALA A 107 -5.33 -11.19 9.39
CA ALA A 107 -4.20 -11.82 10.08
C ALA A 107 -4.56 -13.14 10.78
N PRO A 108 -5.69 -13.28 11.50
CA PRO A 108 -6.11 -14.57 12.09
C PRO A 108 -6.38 -15.67 11.06
N LEU A 109 -6.66 -15.32 9.80
CA LEU A 109 -6.85 -16.28 8.70
C LEU A 109 -5.52 -16.75 8.11
N MET A 110 -4.39 -16.11 8.47
CA MET A 110 -3.05 -16.48 8.03
C MET A 110 -2.44 -17.50 8.98
N SER A 111 -2.57 -18.78 8.67
CA SER A 111 -1.96 -19.85 9.48
C SER A 111 -0.48 -20.01 9.13
N GLY A 112 0.39 -19.61 10.10
CA GLY A 112 1.83 -19.91 10.12
C GLY A 112 2.62 -19.72 8.83
N GLY A 113 3.09 -18.50 8.54
CA GLY A 113 3.89 -18.19 7.35
C GLY A 113 3.22 -17.25 6.36
N GLY A 114 2.26 -16.44 6.79
CA GLY A 114 1.63 -15.41 5.97
C GLY A 114 2.53 -14.22 5.64
N ALA A 115 2.14 -13.45 4.64
CA ALA A 115 2.82 -12.21 4.28
C ALA A 115 1.83 -11.10 3.90
N VAL A 116 2.08 -9.91 4.41
CA VAL A 116 1.32 -8.69 4.12
C VAL A 116 2.21 -7.70 3.41
N LEU A 117 1.74 -7.17 2.30
CA LEU A 117 2.40 -6.08 1.61
C LEU A 117 1.44 -4.91 1.40
N SER A 118 1.93 -3.70 1.67
CA SER A 118 1.16 -2.48 1.50
C SER A 118 1.85 -1.53 0.52
N ILE A 119 1.06 -0.83 -0.29
CA ILE A 119 1.56 0.24 -1.16
C ILE A 119 1.57 1.55 -0.36
N ALA A 120 2.77 1.98 0.06
CA ALA A 120 3.00 3.32 0.56
C ALA A 120 3.23 4.30 -0.62
N SER A 121 4.21 5.19 -0.54
CA SER A 121 4.58 6.11 -1.62
C SER A 121 5.86 6.86 -1.28
N THR A 122 6.61 7.28 -2.29
CA THR A 122 7.64 8.32 -2.11
C THR A 122 7.05 9.64 -1.60
N GLY A 123 5.73 9.87 -1.76
CA GLY A 123 5.03 11.01 -1.14
C GLY A 123 4.99 10.98 0.40
N GLY A 124 5.27 9.83 1.04
CA GLY A 124 5.37 9.69 2.50
C GLY A 124 6.78 9.88 3.08
N LEU A 125 7.71 10.49 2.36
CA LEU A 125 9.12 10.66 2.76
C LEU A 125 9.35 11.42 4.08
N GLY A 126 8.35 12.19 4.54
CA GLY A 126 8.40 12.92 5.82
C GLY A 126 8.39 12.04 7.06
N TRP A 127 8.01 10.77 6.93
CA TRP A 127 7.72 9.84 8.02
C TRP A 127 8.79 9.80 9.12
N SER A 128 10.08 9.78 8.77
CA SER A 128 11.17 9.64 9.73
C SER A 128 11.32 10.83 10.68
N ARG A 129 10.83 12.01 10.27
CA ARG A 129 10.83 13.23 11.07
C ARG A 129 9.58 13.34 11.94
N ARG A 130 8.56 12.51 11.68
CA ARG A 130 7.21 12.59 12.28
C ARG A 130 6.80 11.32 12.99
N ILE A 131 7.75 10.44 13.31
CA ILE A 131 7.50 9.18 14.03
C ILE A 131 6.62 9.38 15.27
N PRO A 132 6.84 10.37 16.15
CA PRO A 132 6.00 10.53 17.34
C PRO A 132 4.52 10.71 17.02
N VAL A 133 4.17 11.60 16.10
CA VAL A 133 2.77 11.86 15.72
C VAL A 133 2.16 10.69 14.95
N ASN A 134 2.94 10.04 14.08
CA ASN A 134 2.48 8.86 13.37
C ASN A 134 2.21 7.69 14.34
N MET A 135 3.03 7.54 15.38
CA MET A 135 2.84 6.48 16.39
C MET A 135 1.55 6.66 17.20
N GLU A 136 1.05 7.85 17.40
CA GLU A 136 -0.21 8.08 18.10
C GLU A 136 -1.38 7.35 17.38
N ILE A 137 -1.53 7.58 16.07
CA ILE A 137 -2.59 6.91 15.29
C ILE A 137 -2.24 5.45 14.99
N VAL A 138 -0.97 5.11 14.78
CA VAL A 138 -0.51 3.73 14.53
C VAL A 138 -0.83 2.81 15.70
N THR A 139 -0.75 3.31 16.93
CA THR A 139 -1.05 2.54 18.15
C THR A 139 -2.48 2.68 18.66
N ALA A 140 -3.31 3.52 18.03
CA ALA A 140 -4.73 3.63 18.35
C ALA A 140 -5.42 2.26 18.17
N GLN A 141 -6.15 1.80 19.19
CA GLN A 141 -6.72 0.45 19.21
C GLN A 141 -8.04 0.36 18.42
N GLY A 142 -7.97 -0.32 17.27
CA GLY A 142 -9.14 -0.56 16.41
C GLY A 142 -9.57 0.64 15.57
N TRP A 143 -10.72 0.48 14.94
CA TRP A 143 -11.26 1.47 14.00
C TRP A 143 -11.67 2.76 14.69
N ASP A 144 -12.49 2.68 15.74
CA ASP A 144 -13.12 3.86 16.35
C ASP A 144 -12.06 4.79 16.96
N ALA A 145 -11.10 4.25 17.72
CA ALA A 145 -10.02 5.07 18.30
C ALA A 145 -9.14 5.74 17.22
N ALA A 146 -8.97 5.12 16.04
CA ALA A 146 -8.25 5.75 14.94
C ALA A 146 -9.05 6.88 14.30
N ILE A 147 -10.37 6.73 14.16
CA ILE A 147 -11.25 7.79 13.66
C ILE A 147 -11.31 8.96 14.65
N ASP A 148 -11.50 8.68 15.94
CA ASP A 148 -11.48 9.70 17.00
C ASP A 148 -10.17 10.50 16.99
N TRP A 149 -9.02 9.81 16.81
CA TRP A 149 -7.74 10.47 16.67
C TRP A 149 -7.70 11.40 15.44
N CYS A 150 -8.19 10.91 14.28
CA CYS A 150 -8.23 11.72 13.06
C CYS A 150 -9.09 12.97 13.22
N GLU A 151 -10.24 12.86 13.89
CA GLU A 151 -11.14 14.00 14.16
C GLU A 151 -10.51 15.01 15.12
N ALA A 152 -9.85 14.52 16.18
CA ALA A 152 -9.14 15.37 17.14
C ALA A 152 -7.90 16.06 16.54
N ASN A 153 -7.32 15.54 15.47
CA ASN A 153 -6.11 16.04 14.81
C ASN A 153 -6.37 16.50 13.36
N ALA A 154 -7.51 17.13 13.12
CA ALA A 154 -7.97 17.52 11.78
C ALA A 154 -6.96 18.34 10.97
N GLU A 155 -6.15 19.21 11.61
CA GLU A 155 -5.09 19.99 10.96
C GLU A 155 -4.00 19.08 10.37
N THR A 156 -3.59 18.05 11.10
CA THR A 156 -2.62 17.05 10.62
C THR A 156 -3.23 16.18 9.52
N VAL A 157 -4.48 15.77 9.69
CA VAL A 157 -5.22 14.99 8.69
C VAL A 157 -5.41 15.77 7.40
N ALA A 158 -5.51 17.11 7.44
CA ALA A 158 -5.63 17.98 6.26
C ALA A 158 -4.46 17.86 5.29
N GLU A 159 -3.29 17.32 5.70
CA GLU A 159 -2.18 17.00 4.81
C GLU A 159 -2.51 15.81 3.87
N GLY A 160 -3.56 15.07 4.16
CA GLY A 160 -4.20 14.09 3.29
C GLY A 160 -3.27 12.95 2.87
N TYR A 161 -2.95 12.90 1.57
CA TYR A 161 -2.23 11.79 0.96
C TYR A 161 -0.84 11.54 1.58
N ALA A 162 -0.04 12.60 1.75
CA ALA A 162 1.32 12.46 2.28
C ALA A 162 1.28 11.84 3.69
N PHE A 163 0.47 12.40 4.59
CA PHE A 163 0.34 11.89 5.95
C PHE A 163 -0.21 10.46 5.98
N SER A 164 -1.19 10.12 5.14
CA SER A 164 -1.68 8.74 5.06
C SER A 164 -0.60 7.73 4.68
N LYS A 165 0.31 8.10 3.76
CA LYS A 165 1.41 7.23 3.33
C LYS A 165 2.55 7.16 4.34
N GLU A 166 2.80 8.22 5.10
CA GLU A 166 3.69 8.18 6.27
C GLU A 166 3.20 7.14 7.30
N ASN A 167 1.90 7.14 7.59
CA ASN A 167 1.31 6.19 8.53
C ASN A 167 1.43 4.73 8.04
N VAL A 168 1.27 4.47 6.75
CA VAL A 168 1.50 3.12 6.17
C VAL A 168 2.95 2.68 6.41
N ILE A 169 3.93 3.59 6.22
CA ILE A 169 5.35 3.29 6.42
C ILE A 169 5.64 2.95 7.90
N VAL A 170 5.23 3.83 8.81
CA VAL A 170 5.48 3.64 10.24
C VAL A 170 4.75 2.40 10.77
N TRP A 171 3.49 2.22 10.38
CA TRP A 171 2.72 1.04 10.76
C TRP A 171 3.34 -0.26 10.22
N THR A 172 3.85 -0.28 9.01
CA THR A 172 4.55 -1.46 8.44
C THR A 172 5.67 -1.92 9.36
N GLN A 173 6.52 -1.00 9.82
CA GLN A 173 7.64 -1.32 10.70
C GLN A 173 7.16 -1.78 12.09
N PHE A 174 6.16 -1.08 12.63
CA PHE A 174 5.53 -1.44 13.91
C PHE A 174 4.85 -2.82 13.85
N ALA A 175 3.99 -3.04 12.86
CA ALA A 175 3.25 -4.29 12.69
C ALA A 175 4.19 -5.47 12.40
N ALA A 176 5.25 -5.27 11.65
CA ALA A 176 6.26 -6.30 11.37
C ALA A 176 6.84 -6.89 12.65
N ALA A 177 7.15 -6.06 13.65
CA ALA A 177 7.69 -6.51 14.92
C ALA A 177 6.65 -7.25 15.79
N GLN A 178 5.36 -6.97 15.59
CA GLN A 178 4.27 -7.63 16.34
C GLN A 178 3.81 -8.92 15.65
N MET A 179 3.54 -8.86 14.34
CA MET A 179 2.90 -9.94 13.60
C MET A 179 3.87 -11.10 13.29
N ILE A 180 5.18 -10.86 13.28
CA ILE A 180 6.17 -11.93 13.08
C ILE A 180 6.09 -13.00 14.19
N LYS A 181 5.60 -12.66 15.38
CA LYS A 181 5.36 -13.62 16.48
C LYS A 181 4.28 -14.65 16.11
N GLN A 182 3.45 -14.34 15.10
CA GLN A 182 2.44 -15.23 14.54
C GLN A 182 2.93 -15.84 13.19
N GLY A 183 4.19 -15.65 12.83
CA GLY A 183 4.76 -16.10 11.56
C GLY A 183 4.38 -15.23 10.36
N ILE A 184 3.81 -14.04 10.57
CA ILE A 184 3.36 -13.15 9.50
C ILE A 184 4.40 -12.05 9.27
N ARG A 185 4.91 -11.94 8.05
CA ARG A 185 5.79 -10.85 7.62
C ARG A 185 4.97 -9.67 7.14
N VAL A 186 5.42 -8.45 7.41
CA VAL A 186 4.75 -7.22 6.97
C VAL A 186 5.77 -6.30 6.33
N ASN A 187 5.55 -5.91 5.07
CA ASN A 187 6.43 -5.05 4.31
C ASN A 187 5.63 -3.98 3.55
N CYS A 188 6.28 -2.94 3.06
CA CYS A 188 5.67 -2.01 2.11
C CYS A 188 6.64 -1.60 1.00
N THR A 189 6.06 -1.15 -0.13
CA THR A 189 6.82 -0.51 -1.20
C THR A 189 6.59 1.00 -1.20
N LEU A 190 7.59 1.73 -1.71
CA LEU A 190 7.50 3.16 -2.02
C LEU A 190 7.58 3.33 -3.54
N PRO A 191 6.45 3.26 -4.25
CA PRO A 191 6.41 3.55 -5.67
C PRO A 191 6.88 4.98 -5.97
N GLY A 192 7.67 5.14 -7.01
CA GLY A 192 7.83 6.38 -7.74
C GLY A 192 6.62 6.67 -8.64
N PRO A 193 6.67 7.72 -9.47
CA PRO A 193 5.63 8.01 -10.46
C PRO A 193 5.35 6.78 -11.35
N THR A 194 4.08 6.37 -11.41
CA THR A 194 3.63 5.14 -12.09
C THR A 194 2.46 5.44 -13.02
N GLU A 195 2.47 4.88 -14.22
CA GLU A 195 1.43 5.04 -15.24
C GLU A 195 0.10 4.39 -14.79
N THR A 196 -0.69 5.13 -14.02
CA THR A 196 -1.99 4.69 -13.50
C THR A 196 -3.05 5.77 -13.70
N PRO A 197 -4.35 5.44 -13.64
CA PRO A 197 -5.40 6.46 -13.68
C PRO A 197 -5.25 7.57 -12.61
N MET A 198 -4.59 7.26 -11.48
CA MET A 198 -4.33 8.20 -10.38
C MET A 198 -3.32 9.29 -10.77
N MET A 199 -2.46 9.07 -11.77
CA MET A 199 -1.38 9.98 -12.16
C MET A 199 -1.88 11.37 -12.58
N LYS A 200 -3.04 11.43 -13.27
CA LYS A 200 -3.67 12.71 -13.65
C LYS A 200 -3.89 13.60 -12.42
N THR A 201 -4.37 13.04 -11.33
CA THR A 201 -4.64 13.78 -10.09
C THR A 201 -3.36 14.33 -9.45
N PHE A 202 -2.27 13.60 -9.52
CA PHE A 202 -0.98 14.09 -9.03
C PHE A 202 -0.43 15.22 -9.89
N HIS A 203 -0.61 15.18 -11.21
CA HIS A 203 -0.26 16.29 -12.09
C HIS A 203 -1.07 17.56 -11.78
N GLU A 204 -2.36 17.39 -11.50
CA GLU A 204 -3.25 18.51 -11.13
C GLU A 204 -2.87 19.11 -9.77
N ALA A 205 -2.47 18.28 -8.79
CA ALA A 205 -2.15 18.73 -7.44
C ALA A 205 -0.75 19.33 -7.29
N ALA A 206 0.27 18.68 -7.87
CA ALA A 206 1.68 19.04 -7.69
C ALA A 206 2.33 19.72 -8.90
N GLY A 207 1.67 19.67 -10.06
CA GLY A 207 2.23 20.07 -11.34
C GLY A 207 3.04 18.95 -12.00
N LYS A 208 2.94 18.87 -13.34
CA LYS A 208 3.61 17.82 -14.11
C LYS A 208 5.13 17.81 -13.89
N ASP A 209 5.76 18.98 -13.93
CA ASP A 209 7.23 19.10 -13.80
C ASP A 209 7.73 18.56 -12.44
N THR A 210 6.96 18.77 -11.37
CA THR A 210 7.29 18.25 -10.03
C THR A 210 7.20 16.71 -10.01
N VAL A 211 6.17 16.15 -10.64
CA VAL A 211 5.98 14.69 -10.72
C VAL A 211 7.06 14.08 -11.63
N ASP A 212 7.37 14.71 -12.77
CA ASP A 212 8.42 14.25 -13.69
C ASP A 212 9.79 14.24 -13.02
N ALA A 213 10.10 15.24 -12.20
CA ALA A 213 11.35 15.29 -11.45
C ALA A 213 11.48 14.17 -10.40
N ALA A 214 10.37 13.62 -9.91
CA ALA A 214 10.36 12.49 -8.99
C ALA A 214 10.55 11.11 -9.70
N THR A 215 10.71 11.07 -11.01
CA THR A 215 11.08 9.84 -11.73
C THR A 215 12.50 9.36 -11.43
N GLY A 216 13.32 10.24 -10.85
CA GLY A 216 14.70 9.91 -10.50
C GLY A 216 15.61 9.64 -11.70
N PRO A 217 16.74 8.94 -11.48
CA PRO A 217 17.72 8.67 -12.53
C PRO A 217 17.19 7.87 -13.72
N VAL A 218 16.14 7.06 -13.55
CA VAL A 218 15.55 6.30 -14.66
C VAL A 218 14.86 7.19 -15.70
N GLY A 219 14.43 8.40 -15.32
CA GLY A 219 13.90 9.44 -16.21
C GLY A 219 12.57 9.12 -16.89
N ARG A 220 11.81 8.14 -16.38
CA ARG A 220 10.48 7.77 -16.88
C ARG A 220 9.58 7.29 -15.74
N TYR A 221 8.30 7.26 -16.01
CA TYR A 221 7.35 6.60 -15.11
C TYR A 221 7.54 5.09 -15.16
N SER A 222 7.32 4.42 -14.06
CA SER A 222 7.21 2.96 -14.04
C SER A 222 5.85 2.52 -14.59
N THR A 223 5.77 1.30 -15.11
CA THR A 223 4.48 0.68 -15.41
C THR A 223 3.88 0.04 -14.16
N PRO A 224 2.57 -0.21 -14.13
CA PRO A 224 1.93 -0.98 -13.04
C PRO A 224 2.55 -2.36 -12.86
N GLU A 225 3.00 -3.02 -13.95
CA GLU A 225 3.62 -4.35 -13.94
C GLU A 225 5.01 -4.32 -13.28
N GLU A 226 5.81 -3.27 -13.50
CA GLU A 226 7.10 -3.09 -12.84
C GLU A 226 6.92 -2.95 -11.32
N GLN A 227 5.89 -2.26 -10.88
CA GLN A 227 5.53 -2.17 -9.46
C GLN A 227 5.05 -3.52 -8.92
N ALA A 228 4.15 -4.20 -9.64
CA ALA A 228 3.62 -5.51 -9.25
C ALA A 228 4.75 -6.55 -9.02
N GLY A 229 5.82 -6.50 -9.82
CA GLY A 229 7.00 -7.34 -9.64
C GLY A 229 7.61 -7.20 -8.24
N GLY A 230 7.81 -5.96 -7.77
CA GLY A 230 8.32 -5.67 -6.43
C GLY A 230 7.39 -6.15 -5.32
N LEU A 231 6.07 -5.96 -5.50
CA LEU A 231 5.06 -6.39 -4.53
C LEU A 231 5.04 -7.91 -4.39
N VAL A 232 4.96 -8.62 -5.52
CA VAL A 232 4.89 -10.08 -5.55
C VAL A 232 6.17 -10.71 -5.01
N LEU A 233 7.35 -10.14 -5.31
CA LEU A 233 8.62 -10.62 -4.77
C LEU A 233 8.66 -10.54 -3.24
N LEU A 234 8.27 -9.41 -2.64
CA LEU A 234 8.34 -9.22 -1.18
C LEU A 234 7.41 -10.13 -0.39
N ASN A 235 6.27 -10.50 -0.94
CA ASN A 235 5.35 -11.45 -0.30
C ASN A 235 5.65 -12.93 -0.65
N SER A 236 6.57 -13.19 -1.57
CA SER A 236 6.93 -14.55 -1.98
C SER A 236 7.69 -15.33 -0.90
N THR A 237 7.82 -16.63 -1.10
CA THR A 237 8.63 -17.51 -0.23
C THR A 237 10.12 -17.18 -0.29
N LEU A 238 10.61 -16.57 -1.39
CA LEU A 238 12.01 -16.13 -1.52
C LEU A 238 12.37 -15.02 -0.53
N ALA A 239 11.40 -14.24 -0.11
CA ALA A 239 11.59 -13.13 0.83
C ALA A 239 11.42 -13.55 2.31
N GLY A 240 11.66 -14.82 2.66
CA GLY A 240 11.37 -15.38 3.98
C GLY A 240 11.99 -14.65 5.17
N MET A 241 13.13 -13.97 4.99
CA MET A 241 13.79 -13.15 6.03
C MET A 241 13.55 -11.64 5.87
N VAL A 242 12.75 -11.23 4.86
CA VAL A 242 12.44 -9.81 4.63
C VAL A 242 11.17 -9.44 5.40
N ASN A 243 11.34 -8.66 6.48
CA ASN A 243 10.25 -8.24 7.36
C ASN A 243 10.49 -6.81 7.85
N GLY A 244 9.47 -5.96 7.81
CA GLY A 244 9.55 -4.54 8.19
C GLY A 244 10.27 -3.66 7.16
N VAL A 245 10.50 -4.16 5.94
CA VAL A 245 11.18 -3.38 4.91
C VAL A 245 10.25 -2.33 4.30
N VAL A 246 10.84 -1.18 4.04
CA VAL A 246 10.26 -0.08 3.26
C VAL A 246 11.06 0.00 1.98
N LEU A 247 10.57 -0.66 0.92
CA LEU A 247 11.32 -0.84 -0.33
C LEU A 247 10.99 0.24 -1.36
N PRO A 248 11.90 1.15 -1.71
CA PRO A 248 11.73 2.02 -2.87
C PRO A 248 11.67 1.21 -4.18
N VAL A 249 10.63 1.44 -4.97
CA VAL A 249 10.49 0.96 -6.36
C VAL A 249 10.27 2.20 -7.23
N ASP A 250 11.33 2.99 -7.40
CA ASP A 250 11.27 4.40 -7.78
C ASP A 250 12.31 4.84 -8.81
N GLY A 251 12.92 3.88 -9.52
CA GLY A 251 13.94 4.18 -10.53
C GLY A 251 15.22 4.83 -9.98
N GLY A 252 15.48 4.69 -8.66
CA GLY A 252 16.67 5.23 -7.98
C GLY A 252 16.47 6.63 -7.40
N PHE A 253 15.25 7.18 -7.39
CA PHE A 253 14.95 8.52 -6.86
C PHE A 253 15.42 8.68 -5.41
N MET A 254 15.06 7.73 -4.52
CA MET A 254 15.45 7.78 -3.11
C MET A 254 16.97 7.72 -2.90
N GLY A 255 17.65 6.89 -3.70
CA GLY A 255 19.12 6.79 -3.65
C GLY A 255 19.80 8.09 -4.10
N ALA A 256 19.32 8.69 -5.18
CA ALA A 256 19.82 9.96 -5.69
C ALA A 256 19.56 11.12 -4.71
N LEU A 257 18.40 11.13 -4.06
CA LEU A 257 18.07 12.10 -3.02
C LEU A 257 19.00 11.96 -1.80
N ALA A 258 19.17 10.73 -1.31
CA ALA A 258 20.01 10.46 -0.13
C ALA A 258 21.49 10.80 -0.34
N THR A 259 21.97 10.71 -1.58
CA THR A 259 23.36 11.02 -1.96
C THR A 259 23.55 12.45 -2.50
N GLY A 260 22.51 13.29 -2.44
CA GLY A 260 22.57 14.69 -2.87
C GLY A 260 22.67 14.90 -4.39
N GLN A 261 22.36 13.86 -5.19
CA GLN A 261 22.30 13.98 -6.65
C GLN A 261 21.00 14.62 -7.13
N ILE A 262 19.97 14.61 -6.29
CA ILE A 262 18.70 15.33 -6.48
C ILE A 262 18.53 16.26 -5.28
N ASP A 263 18.22 17.54 -5.56
CA ASP A 263 17.93 18.53 -4.54
C ASP A 263 16.42 18.85 -4.49
N MET A 264 15.77 18.39 -3.41
CA MET A 264 14.34 18.63 -3.20
C MET A 264 13.99 20.12 -3.07
N SER A 265 14.91 20.96 -2.64
CA SER A 265 14.65 22.41 -2.52
C SER A 265 14.40 23.04 -3.90
N GLN A 266 15.07 22.52 -4.93
CA GLN A 266 14.85 22.95 -6.32
C GLN A 266 13.51 22.46 -6.88
N LEU A 267 13.00 21.33 -6.39
CA LEU A 267 11.70 20.78 -6.78
C LEU A 267 10.54 21.50 -6.09
N MET A 268 10.72 21.89 -4.82
CA MET A 268 9.68 22.60 -4.03
C MET A 268 9.71 24.12 -4.22
N GLY A 269 10.83 24.68 -4.66
CA GLY A 269 11.06 26.12 -4.78
C GLY A 269 10.46 26.81 -6.02
N LYS A 270 9.81 26.10 -6.93
CA LYS A 270 9.17 26.68 -8.14
C LYS A 270 7.69 27.05 -7.96
N LYS A 271 7.19 27.09 -6.72
CA LYS A 271 5.88 27.73 -6.45
C LYS A 271 6.12 29.24 -6.29
N GLN A 272 6.06 29.98 -7.41
CA GLN A 272 5.73 31.41 -7.44
C GLN A 272 4.25 31.55 -7.74
#